data_6b71bd56b26e95d6655e439bd84a050a
#
_entry.id   6b71bd56b26e95d6655e439bd84a050a
#
_cell.length_a   1.000
_cell.length_b   1.000
_cell.length_c   1.000
_cell.angle_alpha   90.00
_cell.angle_beta   90.00
_cell.angle_gamma   90.00
#
_symmetry.space_group_name_H-M   'P 1'
#
loop_
_entity.id
_entity.type
_entity.pdbx_description
1 polymer ?
#
loop_
_entity_poly.entity_id
_entity_poly.type
_entity_poly.pdbx_seq_one_letter_code
_entity_poly.pdbx_strand_id
1 'polypeptide(L)'
;MPEHCHLLITEPEVGNPSVVMKVVKERFSRRVNRRQRSIADKQGALWEQVREPVWQKRFYDFNVWSARKQIEKLRYIHRNPVKRGLVERPEQWKWSSFRAYYNGETGPVRVKCQEWALEIKRRPVESFGEVESPLIRKNKKRE
;
A
#
# COMPACT_ATOMS: atom_id res chain seq x y z
N MET A 1 -3.15 -0.49 5.02
CA MET A 1 -3.47 -1.64 5.88
C MET A 1 -2.56 -1.57 7.08
N PRO A 2 -2.90 -2.15 8.23
CA PRO A 2 -2.04 -2.07 9.42
C PRO A 2 -0.65 -2.66 9.21
N GLU A 3 -0.56 -3.82 8.53
CA GLU A 3 0.69 -4.59 8.41
C GLU A 3 1.47 -4.30 7.12
N HIS A 4 0.84 -3.74 6.12
CA HIS A 4 1.46 -3.49 4.81
C HIS A 4 0.76 -2.39 4.02
N CYS A 5 1.43 -1.88 2.99
CA CYS A 5 0.84 -0.95 2.04
C CYS A 5 1.01 -1.49 0.61
N HIS A 6 0.06 -1.13 -0.24
CA HIS A 6 0.14 -1.32 -1.68
C HIS A 6 0.35 0.03 -2.34
N LEU A 7 1.27 0.10 -3.27
CA LEU A 7 1.56 1.31 -4.03
C LEU A 7 1.54 0.96 -5.52
N LEU A 8 0.83 1.77 -6.29
CA LEU A 8 0.95 1.79 -7.74
C LEU A 8 1.67 3.09 -8.09
N ILE A 9 2.89 2.97 -8.58
CA ILE A 9 3.75 4.11 -8.89
C ILE A 9 4.15 4.07 -10.36
N THR A 10 4.29 5.23 -10.97
CA THR A 10 4.93 5.37 -12.26
C THR A 10 6.43 5.36 -12.09
N GLU A 11 7.16 5.04 -13.15
CA GLU A 11 8.60 5.15 -13.17
C GLU A 11 9.01 6.59 -12.85
N PRO A 12 9.95 6.78 -11.90
CA PRO A 12 10.40 8.11 -11.54
C PRO A 12 11.28 8.69 -12.66
N GLU A 13 11.28 10.01 -12.81
CA GLU A 13 12.11 10.72 -13.78
C GLU A 13 13.61 10.54 -13.48
N VAL A 14 13.96 10.37 -12.21
CA VAL A 14 15.33 10.17 -11.76
C VAL A 14 15.40 8.95 -10.83
N GLY A 15 16.31 8.04 -11.11
CA GLY A 15 16.50 6.81 -10.33
C GLY A 15 15.56 5.69 -10.77
N ASN A 16 15.22 4.82 -9.84
CA ASN A 16 14.33 3.68 -10.08
C ASN A 16 13.34 3.49 -8.90
N PRO A 17 12.30 2.66 -9.06
CA PRO A 17 11.32 2.42 -8.01
C PRO A 17 11.91 1.94 -6.68
N SER A 18 13.02 1.19 -6.70
CA SER A 18 13.67 0.71 -5.48
C SER A 18 14.26 1.86 -4.65
N VAL A 19 14.80 2.89 -5.31
CA VAL A 19 15.29 4.10 -4.64
C VAL A 19 14.13 4.85 -3.98
N VAL A 20 13.01 4.99 -4.68
CA VAL A 20 11.79 5.60 -4.12
C VAL A 20 11.34 4.85 -2.87
N MET A 21 11.26 3.51 -2.96
CA MET A 21 10.85 2.68 -1.83
C MET A 21 11.84 2.76 -0.66
N LYS A 22 13.14 2.81 -0.93
CA LYS A 22 14.16 3.02 0.11
C LYS A 22 13.93 4.32 0.85
N VAL A 23 13.78 5.44 0.13
CA VAL A 23 13.55 6.75 0.74
C VAL A 23 12.27 6.81 1.56
N VAL A 24 11.16 6.25 1.05
CA VAL A 24 9.88 6.18 1.76
C VAL A 24 10.03 5.39 3.07
N LYS A 25 10.62 4.19 3.00
CA LYS A 25 10.85 3.33 4.16
C LYS A 25 11.72 4.02 5.21
N GLU A 26 12.83 4.63 4.79
CA GLU A 26 13.74 5.33 5.70
C GLU A 26 13.08 6.52 6.41
N ARG A 27 12.39 7.38 5.66
CA ARG A 27 11.70 8.55 6.22
C ARG A 27 10.65 8.14 7.23
N PHE A 28 9.86 7.12 6.90
CA PHE A 28 8.85 6.59 7.80
C PHE A 28 9.48 5.99 9.07
N SER A 29 10.50 5.14 8.94
CA SER A 29 11.19 4.54 10.08
C SER A 29 11.81 5.59 11.00
N ARG A 30 12.44 6.62 10.44
CA ARG A 30 12.98 7.74 11.24
C ARG A 30 11.89 8.45 12.04
N ARG A 31 10.71 8.66 11.44
CA ARG A 31 9.57 9.31 12.12
C ARG A 31 9.02 8.44 13.24
N VAL A 32 8.82 7.15 12.99
CA VAL A 32 8.34 6.19 14.01
C VAL A 32 9.33 6.10 15.16
N ASN A 33 10.61 5.89 14.86
CA ASN A 33 11.66 5.76 15.88
C ASN A 33 11.81 7.03 16.72
N ARG A 34 11.70 8.22 16.10
CA ARG A 34 11.72 9.49 16.85
C ARG A 34 10.55 9.61 17.82
N ARG A 35 9.34 9.20 17.37
CA ARG A 35 8.15 9.20 18.24
C ARG A 35 8.29 8.21 19.40
N GLN A 36 8.80 7.02 19.13
CA GLN A 36 9.03 6.01 20.16
C GLN A 36 10.07 6.47 21.20
N ARG A 37 11.16 7.11 20.76
CA ARG A 37 12.15 7.72 21.67
C ARG A 37 11.49 8.75 22.59
N SER A 38 10.76 9.71 22.02
CA SER A 38 10.08 10.73 22.82
C SER A 38 9.09 10.16 23.84
N ILE A 39 8.47 9.03 23.58
CA ILE A 39 7.60 8.33 24.54
C ILE A 39 8.44 7.63 25.62
N ALA A 40 9.50 6.93 25.23
CA ALA A 40 10.39 6.24 26.17
C ALA A 40 11.08 7.22 27.13
N ASP A 41 11.55 8.35 26.63
CA ASP A 41 12.17 9.41 27.43
C ASP A 41 11.20 9.96 28.49
N LYS A 42 9.92 10.11 28.13
CA LYS A 42 8.87 10.56 29.08
C LYS A 42 8.50 9.53 30.14
N GLN A 43 8.69 8.25 29.83
CA GLN A 43 8.37 7.14 30.74
C GLN A 43 9.54 6.72 31.63
N GLY A 44 10.70 7.39 31.49
CA GLY A 44 11.89 7.06 32.28
C GLY A 44 12.42 5.65 32.04
N ALA A 45 12.27 5.12 30.82
CA ALA A 45 12.66 3.77 30.48
C ALA A 45 14.20 3.62 30.55
N LEU A 46 14.67 2.96 31.59
CA LEU A 46 16.10 2.64 31.89
C LEU A 46 16.66 1.54 30.97
N TRP A 47 15.81 0.86 30.19
CA TRP A 47 16.19 -0.31 29.40
C TRP A 47 16.25 0.04 27.92
N GLU A 48 17.38 -0.27 27.29
CA GLU A 48 17.52 -0.18 25.85
C GLU A 48 16.63 -1.24 25.19
N GLN A 49 15.45 -0.82 24.69
CA GLN A 49 14.53 -1.72 24.00
C GLN A 49 15.15 -2.14 22.67
N VAL A 50 15.35 -3.44 22.50
CA VAL A 50 15.68 -4.03 21.19
C VAL A 50 14.58 -3.64 20.19
N ARG A 51 14.95 -2.83 19.21
CA ARG A 51 14.00 -2.29 18.24
C ARG A 51 13.85 -3.25 17.10
N GLU A 52 12.68 -3.79 16.93
CA GLU A 52 12.35 -4.52 15.72
C GLU A 52 12.31 -3.59 14.51
N PRO A 53 12.76 -4.07 13.34
CA PRO A 53 12.70 -3.29 12.12
C PRO A 53 11.24 -2.99 11.73
N VAL A 54 10.93 -1.72 11.48
CA VAL A 54 9.57 -1.27 11.08
C VAL A 54 9.13 -1.88 9.75
N TRP A 55 10.09 -2.22 8.89
CA TRP A 55 9.84 -2.74 7.56
C TRP A 55 10.56 -4.06 7.31
N GLN A 56 9.92 -4.91 6.54
CA GLN A 56 10.61 -6.06 5.95
C GLN A 56 11.77 -5.62 5.07
N LYS A 57 12.86 -6.39 5.04
CA LYS A 57 14.05 -6.09 4.23
C LYS A 57 13.69 -5.95 2.75
N ARG A 58 12.89 -6.86 2.23
CA ARG A 58 12.45 -6.88 0.83
C ARG A 58 11.01 -6.41 0.71
N PHE A 59 10.63 -5.96 -0.48
CA PHE A 59 9.25 -5.72 -0.88
C PHE A 59 8.96 -6.57 -2.13
N TYR A 60 7.72 -6.88 -2.33
CA TYR A 60 7.25 -7.54 -3.54
C TYR A 60 6.96 -6.45 -4.57
N ASP A 61 7.55 -6.56 -5.74
CA ASP A 61 7.30 -5.70 -6.88
C ASP A 61 6.73 -6.49 -8.06
N PHE A 62 5.97 -5.81 -8.87
CA PHE A 62 5.35 -6.35 -10.05
C PHE A 62 5.21 -5.26 -11.11
N ASN A 63 5.81 -5.49 -12.27
CA ASN A 63 5.71 -4.56 -13.38
C ASN A 63 4.35 -4.66 -14.06
N VAL A 64 3.72 -3.52 -14.27
CA VAL A 64 2.38 -3.41 -14.86
C VAL A 64 2.47 -2.73 -16.22
N TRP A 65 2.40 -3.53 -17.28
CA TRP A 65 2.67 -3.09 -18.64
C TRP A 65 1.45 -2.55 -19.40
N SER A 66 0.24 -2.91 -18.99
CA SER A 66 -0.97 -2.54 -19.74
C SER A 66 -1.98 -1.80 -18.86
N ALA A 67 -2.77 -0.89 -19.48
CA ALA A 67 -3.86 -0.18 -18.81
C ALA A 67 -4.84 -1.15 -18.14
N ARG A 68 -5.17 -2.27 -18.79
CA ARG A 68 -6.03 -3.31 -18.21
C ARG A 68 -5.46 -3.86 -16.90
N LYS A 69 -4.16 -4.16 -16.86
CA LYS A 69 -3.49 -4.65 -15.65
C LYS A 69 -3.37 -3.57 -14.58
N GLN A 70 -3.19 -2.32 -14.97
CA GLN A 70 -3.20 -1.19 -14.03
C GLN A 70 -4.56 -1.08 -13.34
N ILE A 71 -5.65 -1.14 -14.09
CA ILE A 71 -7.02 -1.11 -13.57
C ILE A 71 -7.27 -2.31 -12.64
N GLU A 72 -6.88 -3.52 -13.05
CA GLU A 72 -7.01 -4.73 -12.23
C GLU A 72 -6.29 -4.58 -10.88
N LYS A 73 -5.03 -4.12 -10.91
CA LYS A 73 -4.23 -3.92 -9.69
C LYS A 73 -4.80 -2.81 -8.81
N LEU A 74 -5.26 -1.72 -9.39
CA LEU A 74 -5.87 -0.64 -8.64
C LEU A 74 -7.16 -1.09 -7.94
N ARG A 75 -8.02 -1.84 -8.65
CA ARG A 75 -9.21 -2.46 -8.04
C ARG A 75 -8.86 -3.41 -6.91
N TYR A 76 -7.85 -4.24 -7.09
CA TYR A 76 -7.35 -5.12 -6.05
C TYR A 76 -6.92 -4.32 -4.80
N ILE A 77 -6.14 -3.24 -4.99
CA ILE A 77 -5.69 -2.37 -3.89
C ILE A 77 -6.89 -1.77 -3.15
N HIS A 78 -7.90 -1.29 -3.88
CA HIS A 78 -9.08 -0.66 -3.30
C HIS A 78 -9.99 -1.65 -2.55
N ARG A 79 -10.11 -2.88 -3.03
CA ARG A 79 -10.94 -3.92 -2.38
C ARG A 79 -10.25 -4.63 -1.23
N ASN A 80 -8.94 -4.51 -1.11
CA ASN A 80 -8.16 -5.26 -0.13
C ASN A 80 -8.59 -4.97 1.33
N PRO A 81 -8.86 -3.73 1.77
CA PRO A 81 -9.37 -3.46 3.11
C PRO A 81 -10.70 -4.15 3.41
N VAL A 82 -11.60 -4.22 2.42
CA VAL A 82 -12.89 -4.92 2.54
C VAL A 82 -12.68 -6.43 2.63
N LYS A 83 -11.85 -7.01 1.75
CA LYS A 83 -11.53 -8.44 1.79
C LYS A 83 -10.92 -8.89 3.13
N ARG A 84 -10.26 -7.97 3.83
CA ARG A 84 -9.67 -8.23 5.14
C ARG A 84 -10.61 -7.89 6.31
N GLY A 85 -11.84 -7.49 6.05
CA GLY A 85 -12.81 -7.16 7.08
C GLY A 85 -12.47 -5.91 7.89
N LEU A 86 -11.60 -5.03 7.37
CA LEU A 86 -11.23 -3.79 8.05
C LEU A 86 -12.30 -2.71 7.89
N VAL A 87 -13.04 -2.76 6.81
CA VAL A 87 -14.17 -1.89 6.48
C VAL A 87 -15.19 -2.67 5.66
N GLU A 88 -16.44 -2.24 5.65
CA GLU A 88 -17.50 -2.85 4.85
C GLU A 88 -17.44 -2.43 3.38
N ARG A 89 -17.02 -1.18 3.12
CA ARG A 89 -16.96 -0.60 1.77
C ARG A 89 -15.63 0.12 1.56
N PRO A 90 -15.10 0.13 0.31
CA PRO A 90 -13.79 0.74 0.00
C PRO A 90 -13.69 2.22 0.38
N GLU A 91 -14.80 2.96 0.30
CA GLU A 91 -14.89 4.39 0.60
C GLU A 91 -14.55 4.70 2.06
N GLN A 92 -14.83 3.75 2.96
CA GLN A 92 -14.61 3.92 4.39
C GLN A 92 -13.12 3.85 4.76
N TRP A 93 -12.26 3.31 3.86
CA TRP A 93 -10.83 3.24 4.13
C TRP A 93 -10.14 4.56 3.81
N LYS A 94 -9.99 5.41 4.82
CA LYS A 94 -9.45 6.77 4.72
C LYS A 94 -8.10 6.86 3.98
N TRP A 95 -7.26 5.86 4.11
CA TRP A 95 -5.90 5.84 3.55
C TRP A 95 -5.83 5.25 2.14
N SER A 96 -6.98 5.06 1.49
CA SER A 96 -7.09 4.58 0.12
C SER A 96 -7.13 5.74 -0.86
N SER A 97 -6.62 5.50 -2.06
CA SER A 97 -6.85 6.35 -3.22
C SER A 97 -8.24 6.18 -3.85
N PHE A 98 -9.09 5.30 -3.30
CA PHE A 98 -10.43 5.02 -3.84
C PHE A 98 -11.24 6.30 -4.08
N ARG A 99 -11.36 7.14 -3.07
CA ARG A 99 -12.16 8.38 -3.15
C ARG A 99 -11.65 9.34 -4.22
N ALA A 100 -10.32 9.42 -4.41
CA ALA A 100 -9.74 10.26 -5.47
C ALA A 100 -10.16 9.76 -6.86
N TYR A 101 -10.14 8.44 -7.09
CA TYR A 101 -10.51 7.87 -8.37
C TYR A 101 -12.02 7.86 -8.65
N TYR A 102 -12.85 7.59 -7.65
CA TYR A 102 -14.29 7.44 -7.83
C TYR A 102 -15.07 8.74 -7.61
N ASN A 103 -14.69 9.54 -6.61
CA ASN A 103 -15.42 10.74 -6.23
C ASN A 103 -14.69 12.04 -6.66
N GLY A 104 -13.41 11.97 -7.06
CA GLY A 104 -12.60 13.14 -7.30
C GLY A 104 -12.17 13.88 -6.02
N GLU A 105 -12.33 13.23 -4.85
CA GLU A 105 -12.03 13.85 -3.56
C GLU A 105 -10.51 13.87 -3.30
N THR A 106 -10.04 14.95 -2.70
CA THR A 106 -8.65 15.03 -2.24
C THR A 106 -8.49 14.24 -0.94
N GLY A 107 -7.71 13.16 -0.99
CA GLY A 107 -7.38 12.35 0.18
C GLY A 107 -6.09 12.78 0.89
N PRO A 108 -5.68 12.03 1.94
CA PRO A 108 -4.42 12.28 2.65
C PRO A 108 -3.18 12.17 1.75
N VAL A 109 -3.29 11.45 0.64
CA VAL A 109 -2.24 11.29 -0.37
C VAL A 109 -2.74 11.84 -1.69
N ARG A 110 -1.98 12.76 -2.28
CA ARG A 110 -2.28 13.25 -3.62
C ARG A 110 -2.04 12.15 -4.64
N VAL A 111 -3.03 11.91 -5.49
CA VAL A 111 -3.00 10.90 -6.53
C VAL A 111 -3.02 11.59 -7.89
N LYS A 112 -2.09 11.24 -8.77
CA LYS A 112 -2.19 11.61 -10.18
C LYS A 112 -3.21 10.66 -10.83
N CYS A 113 -4.47 11.11 -10.96
CA CYS A 113 -5.47 10.37 -11.72
C CYS A 113 -5.14 10.50 -13.20
N GLN A 114 -4.81 9.39 -13.84
CA GLN A 114 -4.60 9.33 -15.29
C GLN A 114 -5.94 9.10 -16.00
N GLU A 115 -6.05 9.50 -17.25
CA GLU A 115 -7.30 9.39 -18.05
C GLU A 115 -7.85 7.96 -18.13
N TRP A 116 -6.98 6.95 -18.21
CA TRP A 116 -7.40 5.55 -18.18
C TRP A 116 -8.11 5.14 -16.88
N ALA A 117 -7.87 5.87 -15.79
CA ALA A 117 -8.54 5.61 -14.51
C ALA A 117 -10.03 5.97 -14.55
N LEU A 118 -10.48 6.80 -15.48
CA LEU A 118 -11.89 7.12 -15.69
C LEU A 118 -12.71 5.89 -16.13
N GLU A 119 -12.07 4.89 -16.73
CA GLU A 119 -12.72 3.61 -17.05
C GLU A 119 -13.11 2.80 -15.81
N ILE A 120 -12.50 3.08 -14.66
CA ILE A 120 -12.85 2.44 -13.39
C ILE A 120 -14.30 2.81 -13.01
N LYS A 121 -14.72 4.04 -13.29
CA LYS A 121 -16.09 4.52 -12.98
C LYS A 121 -17.17 3.85 -13.84
N ARG A 122 -16.82 3.38 -15.04
CA ARG A 122 -17.81 2.90 -16.04
C ARG A 122 -18.31 1.47 -15.79
N ARG A 123 -17.68 0.70 -14.90
CA ARG A 123 -18.13 -0.68 -14.61
C ARG A 123 -18.55 -0.81 -13.16
N PRO A 124 -19.80 -1.24 -12.88
CA PRO A 124 -20.27 -1.49 -11.52
C PRO A 124 -19.39 -2.49 -10.79
N VAL A 125 -19.26 -2.31 -9.49
CA VAL A 125 -18.40 -3.14 -8.60
C VAL A 125 -18.87 -4.61 -8.57
N GLU A 126 -20.10 -4.89 -8.97
CA GLU A 126 -20.77 -6.19 -8.84
C GLU A 126 -20.39 -7.24 -9.91
N SER A 127 -19.71 -6.85 -10.98
CA SER A 127 -19.45 -7.76 -12.12
C SER A 127 -18.13 -8.52 -12.06
N PHE A 128 -17.44 -8.55 -10.92
CA PHE A 128 -16.15 -9.23 -10.82
C PHE A 128 -16.27 -10.49 -9.98
N GLY A 129 -16.50 -11.61 -10.68
CA GLY A 129 -16.32 -12.95 -10.14
C GLY A 129 -14.99 -13.09 -9.41
N GLU A 130 -14.96 -14.01 -8.48
CA GLU A 130 -13.82 -14.36 -7.67
C GLU A 130 -12.56 -14.53 -8.53
N VAL A 131 -11.66 -13.54 -8.47
CA VAL A 131 -10.30 -13.74 -8.94
C VAL A 131 -9.56 -14.42 -7.80
N GLU A 132 -9.37 -15.71 -7.95
CA GLU A 132 -8.50 -16.49 -7.07
C GLU A 132 -7.20 -15.74 -6.81
N SER A 133 -6.85 -15.67 -5.54
CA SER A 133 -5.58 -15.12 -5.08
C SER A 133 -4.45 -15.95 -5.67
N PRO A 134 -3.55 -15.38 -6.50
CA PRO A 134 -2.35 -16.11 -6.83
C PRO A 134 -1.41 -16.11 -5.62
N LEU A 135 -1.43 -17.27 -4.92
CA LEU A 135 -0.26 -17.90 -4.36
C LEU A 135 0.49 -17.20 -3.22
N ILE A 136 0.13 -17.59 -2.03
CA ILE A 136 1.15 -18.00 -1.06
C ILE A 136 1.74 -19.33 -1.54
N ARG A 137 2.75 -19.29 -2.40
CA ARG A 137 3.65 -20.45 -2.57
C ARG A 137 4.45 -20.59 -1.27
N LYS A 138 4.01 -21.53 -0.44
CA LYS A 138 4.82 -22.05 0.67
C LYS A 138 6.13 -22.56 0.05
N ASN A 139 7.25 -21.93 0.39
CA ASN A 139 8.56 -22.48 0.15
C ASN A 139 8.66 -23.81 0.92
N LYS A 140 8.48 -24.91 0.20
CA LYS A 140 8.86 -26.24 0.68
C LYS A 140 10.38 -26.25 0.80
N LYS A 141 10.89 -26.27 2.03
CA LYS A 141 12.30 -26.55 2.31
C LYS A 141 12.66 -27.84 1.58
N ARG A 142 13.70 -27.79 0.77
CA ARG A 142 14.42 -28.99 0.36
C ARG A 142 15.33 -29.37 1.52
N GLU A 143 15.11 -30.58 2.02
CA GLU A 143 16.08 -31.32 2.77
C GLU A 143 17.31 -31.66 1.90
#